data_85167107928acd37ac45c7ae24aab022
#
_entry.id   85167107928acd37ac45c7ae24aab022
#
_cell.length_a   1.000
_cell.length_b   1.000
_cell.length_c   1.000
_cell.angle_alpha   90.00
_cell.angle_beta   90.00
_cell.angle_gamma   90.00
#
_symmetry.space_group_name_H-M   'P 1'
#
loop_
_entity.id
_entity.type
_entity.pdbx_description
1 polymer ?
#
loop_
_entity_poly.entity_id
_entity_poly.type
_entity_poly.pdbx_seq_one_letter_code
_entity_poly.pdbx_strand_id
1 'polypeptide(L)'
;ANTPRISDVDFGDKDNYMYSEGLKEKARKLGYWDGKEPFKFWKVIHETGKKPFTIRDFFVLKTLAPSLNLTMDMEELPLSVKPEQNVSLADMNRLLRETYEGTEWDMTKDMMVTKKIKDKDGTERDTIYKSPLAQNWMTNDMFEFLNAQRGEKKIEKQRTISVVWCAYSFVIQCRDWLPDEVGGVCWWSEDNPGESPRVPLFAGMTDVPESFKVCGHKRYRPDAALWTYRRTNRLAQVSWGHGRKLIEPAVLSFEQKAADEMPLIENKVSVLIREGKKDEAQAYLTRYSFDFIYSTLRCWEEMEGQLWHKFGR
;
A
#
# COMPACT_ATOMS: atom_id res chain seq x y z
N ALA A 1 -0.84 5.33 -9.13
CA ALA A 1 -1.96 4.88 -9.95
C ALA A 1 -1.52 4.72 -11.40
N ASN A 2 -2.21 3.84 -12.15
CA ASN A 2 -1.94 3.62 -13.57
C ASN A 2 -3.07 4.24 -14.42
N THR A 3 -3.67 5.29 -13.91
CA THR A 3 -4.76 6.04 -14.54
C THR A 3 -4.39 7.51 -14.62
N PRO A 4 -4.85 8.24 -15.64
CA PRO A 4 -4.66 9.67 -15.72
C PRO A 4 -5.45 10.35 -14.60
N ARG A 5 -4.75 10.84 -13.57
CA ARG A 5 -5.40 11.52 -12.43
C ARG A 5 -5.96 12.88 -12.83
N ILE A 6 -5.29 13.56 -13.76
CA ILE A 6 -5.85 14.75 -14.40
C ILE A 6 -6.80 14.23 -15.48
N SER A 7 -8.07 14.11 -15.15
CA SER A 7 -9.09 13.63 -16.08
C SER A 7 -9.48 14.71 -17.09
N ASP A 8 -9.42 15.97 -16.70
CA ASP A 8 -9.73 17.11 -17.56
C ASP A 8 -8.71 18.25 -17.36
N VAL A 9 -8.68 19.17 -18.29
CA VAL A 9 -7.80 20.37 -18.29
C VAL A 9 -8.68 21.60 -18.41
N ASP A 10 -8.63 22.46 -17.40
CA ASP A 10 -9.19 23.81 -17.52
C ASP A 10 -8.23 24.72 -18.28
N PHE A 11 -8.54 24.97 -19.54
CA PHE A 11 -7.71 25.82 -20.41
C PHE A 11 -7.75 27.31 -20.03
N GLY A 12 -8.68 27.72 -19.17
CA GLY A 12 -8.78 29.08 -18.63
C GLY A 12 -7.90 29.30 -17.40
N ASP A 13 -7.61 28.24 -16.65
CA ASP A 13 -6.84 28.29 -15.40
C ASP A 13 -5.36 28.00 -15.67
N LYS A 14 -4.60 29.04 -15.98
CA LYS A 14 -3.17 28.93 -16.28
C LYS A 14 -2.28 28.82 -15.03
N ASP A 15 -2.84 29.09 -13.86
CA ASP A 15 -2.10 29.00 -12.59
C ASP A 15 -2.01 27.56 -12.10
N ASN A 16 -3.05 26.75 -12.36
CA ASN A 16 -3.13 25.37 -11.90
C ASN A 16 -2.90 24.32 -13.01
N TYR A 17 -3.02 24.71 -14.30
CA TYR A 17 -2.88 23.78 -15.42
C TYR A 17 -1.79 24.19 -16.39
N MET A 18 -0.90 23.26 -16.68
CA MET A 18 0.10 23.36 -17.73
C MET A 18 -0.17 22.30 -18.80
N TYR A 19 -0.24 22.70 -20.05
CA TYR A 19 -0.52 21.82 -21.18
C TYR A 19 0.26 22.25 -22.42
N SER A 20 0.44 21.32 -23.37
CA SER A 20 1.12 21.60 -24.63
C SER A 20 0.29 22.53 -25.50
N GLU A 21 0.95 23.51 -26.11
CA GLU A 21 0.32 24.34 -27.12
C GLU A 21 -0.22 23.47 -28.29
N GLY A 22 -1.37 23.83 -28.82
CA GLY A 22 -2.01 23.08 -29.90
C GLY A 22 -2.59 21.72 -29.50
N LEU A 23 -2.81 21.44 -28.20
CA LEU A 23 -3.32 20.16 -27.70
C LEU A 23 -4.66 19.77 -28.36
N LYS A 24 -5.63 20.69 -28.43
CA LYS A 24 -6.96 20.45 -29.03
C LYS A 24 -6.86 20.24 -30.56
N GLU A 25 -6.08 21.05 -31.24
CA GLU A 25 -5.82 20.95 -32.67
C GLU A 25 -5.17 19.61 -33.02
N LYS A 26 -4.21 19.17 -32.20
CA LYS A 26 -3.54 17.88 -32.36
C LYS A 26 -4.51 16.72 -32.17
N ALA A 27 -5.34 16.78 -31.13
CA ALA A 27 -6.36 15.77 -30.86
C ALA A 27 -7.34 15.65 -32.03
N ARG A 28 -7.80 16.78 -32.57
CA ARG A 28 -8.68 16.82 -33.75
C ARG A 28 -8.02 16.25 -35.00
N LYS A 29 -6.77 16.66 -35.26
CA LYS A 29 -6.00 16.17 -36.41
C LYS A 29 -5.78 14.66 -36.38
N LEU A 30 -5.62 14.08 -35.19
CA LEU A 30 -5.45 12.64 -34.99
C LEU A 30 -6.77 11.86 -34.95
N GLY A 31 -7.91 12.54 -35.02
CA GLY A 31 -9.25 11.91 -34.96
C GLY A 31 -9.65 11.45 -33.55
N TYR A 32 -8.96 11.90 -32.51
CA TYR A 32 -9.26 11.56 -31.10
C TYR A 32 -10.37 12.44 -30.51
N TRP A 33 -10.70 13.55 -31.18
CA TRP A 33 -11.76 14.46 -30.79
C TRP A 33 -12.42 15.04 -32.06
N ASP A 34 -13.74 15.13 -32.07
CA ASP A 34 -14.51 15.60 -33.24
C ASP A 34 -14.54 17.14 -33.36
N GLY A 35 -14.18 17.85 -32.29
CA GLY A 35 -14.22 19.32 -32.21
C GLY A 35 -15.59 19.90 -31.86
N LYS A 36 -16.62 19.08 -31.62
CA LYS A 36 -18.01 19.48 -31.31
C LYS A 36 -18.35 19.29 -29.84
N GLU A 37 -18.09 18.07 -29.33
CA GLU A 37 -18.30 17.74 -27.92
C GLU A 37 -17.30 18.51 -27.02
N PRO A 38 -17.66 18.75 -25.75
CA PRO A 38 -16.70 19.30 -24.79
C PRO A 38 -15.41 18.49 -24.76
N PHE A 39 -14.27 19.16 -24.84
CA PHE A 39 -12.98 18.48 -24.80
C PHE A 39 -12.75 17.86 -23.43
N LYS A 40 -12.64 16.56 -23.37
CA LYS A 40 -12.30 15.78 -22.18
C LYS A 40 -10.95 15.12 -22.40
N PHE A 41 -9.92 15.56 -21.66
CA PHE A 41 -8.54 15.10 -21.87
C PHE A 41 -8.42 13.59 -21.75
N TRP A 42 -9.04 12.97 -20.74
CA TRP A 42 -8.98 11.53 -20.56
C TRP A 42 -9.62 10.74 -21.71
N LYS A 43 -10.66 11.25 -22.34
CA LYS A 43 -11.30 10.59 -23.52
C LYS A 43 -10.39 10.57 -24.74
N VAL A 44 -9.49 11.55 -24.81
CA VAL A 44 -8.53 11.68 -25.92
C VAL A 44 -7.32 10.78 -25.77
N ILE A 45 -6.83 10.59 -24.55
CA ILE A 45 -5.57 9.87 -24.27
C ILE A 45 -5.77 8.47 -23.69
N HIS A 46 -6.99 8.14 -23.25
CA HIS A 46 -7.25 6.88 -22.59
C HIS A 46 -7.82 5.85 -23.58
N GLU A 47 -7.66 4.57 -23.24
CA GLU A 47 -8.17 3.48 -24.05
C GLU A 47 -9.71 3.54 -24.14
N THR A 48 -10.24 3.44 -25.36
CA THR A 48 -11.68 3.54 -25.63
C THR A 48 -12.48 2.54 -24.79
N GLY A 49 -13.53 3.02 -24.16
CA GLY A 49 -14.44 2.21 -23.32
C GLY A 49 -13.94 1.96 -21.89
N LYS A 50 -12.73 2.43 -21.52
CA LYS A 50 -12.26 2.36 -20.15
C LYS A 50 -12.52 3.66 -19.41
N LYS A 51 -12.84 3.55 -18.11
CA LYS A 51 -13.02 4.70 -17.22
C LYS A 51 -11.66 5.31 -16.82
N PRO A 52 -11.59 6.63 -16.57
CA PRO A 52 -10.35 7.32 -16.17
C PRO A 52 -9.94 7.05 -14.72
N PHE A 53 -10.53 6.06 -14.09
CA PHE A 53 -10.24 5.65 -12.72
C PHE A 53 -10.36 4.14 -12.56
N THR A 54 -9.78 3.63 -11.49
CA THR A 54 -9.85 2.23 -11.07
C THR A 54 -10.53 2.13 -9.71
N ILE A 55 -10.85 0.90 -9.30
CA ILE A 55 -11.35 0.62 -7.94
C ILE A 55 -10.42 1.21 -6.85
N ARG A 56 -9.12 1.31 -7.09
CA ARG A 56 -8.14 1.89 -6.14
C ARG A 56 -8.39 3.38 -5.91
N ASP A 57 -8.61 4.13 -7.00
CA ASP A 57 -8.93 5.57 -6.95
C ASP A 57 -10.27 5.77 -6.25
N PHE A 58 -11.26 5.03 -6.71
CA PHE A 58 -12.61 5.04 -6.16
C PHE A 58 -12.62 4.75 -4.65
N PHE A 59 -11.96 3.67 -4.21
CA PHE A 59 -11.97 3.25 -2.82
C PHE A 59 -11.35 4.30 -1.88
N VAL A 60 -10.23 4.90 -2.30
CA VAL A 60 -9.59 5.97 -1.52
C VAL A 60 -10.49 7.19 -1.40
N LEU A 61 -11.05 7.67 -2.53
CA LEU A 61 -11.89 8.87 -2.52
C LEU A 61 -13.19 8.65 -1.74
N LYS A 62 -13.85 7.50 -1.91
CA LYS A 62 -15.04 7.10 -1.16
C LYS A 62 -14.78 7.00 0.34
N THR A 63 -13.62 6.47 0.73
CA THR A 63 -13.24 6.34 2.15
C THR A 63 -12.98 7.69 2.80
N LEU A 64 -12.38 8.64 2.08
CA LEU A 64 -12.03 9.97 2.61
C LEU A 64 -13.21 10.95 2.58
N ALA A 65 -14.16 10.78 1.68
CA ALA A 65 -15.31 11.66 1.51
C ALA A 65 -16.60 10.85 1.24
N PRO A 66 -17.08 10.06 2.22
CA PRO A 66 -18.22 9.16 2.05
C PRO A 66 -19.53 9.89 1.70
N SER A 67 -19.73 11.14 2.14
CA SER A 67 -20.93 11.92 1.82
C SER A 67 -21.10 12.25 0.34
N LEU A 68 -20.03 12.15 -0.46
CA LEU A 68 -20.10 12.36 -1.90
C LEU A 68 -20.83 11.22 -2.65
N ASN A 69 -21.15 10.12 -1.95
CA ASN A 69 -21.87 8.97 -2.51
C ASN A 69 -21.31 8.48 -3.86
N LEU A 70 -19.96 8.46 -3.96
CA LEU A 70 -19.28 8.01 -5.17
C LEU A 70 -19.62 6.54 -5.48
N THR A 71 -19.81 6.23 -6.76
CA THR A 71 -20.10 4.87 -7.23
C THR A 71 -19.16 4.47 -8.37
N MET A 72 -18.97 3.17 -8.56
CA MET A 72 -18.18 2.65 -9.67
C MET A 72 -18.84 2.86 -11.04
N ASP A 73 -20.14 3.20 -11.09
CA ASP A 73 -20.88 3.43 -12.34
C ASP A 73 -20.66 4.83 -12.91
N MET A 74 -20.16 5.76 -12.12
CA MET A 74 -19.85 7.13 -12.58
C MET A 74 -18.91 7.09 -13.79
N GLU A 75 -19.08 8.05 -14.70
CA GLU A 75 -18.21 8.19 -15.88
C GLU A 75 -16.78 8.62 -15.47
N GLU A 76 -16.68 9.50 -14.50
CA GLU A 76 -15.43 10.01 -13.94
C GLU A 76 -15.56 10.27 -12.44
N LEU A 77 -14.44 10.33 -11.73
CA LEU A 77 -14.39 10.71 -10.32
C LEU A 77 -13.75 12.10 -10.16
N PRO A 78 -14.04 12.82 -9.06
CA PRO A 78 -13.36 14.08 -8.77
C PRO A 78 -11.84 13.92 -8.80
N LEU A 79 -11.13 14.93 -9.30
CA LEU A 79 -9.65 14.95 -9.28
C LEU A 79 -9.12 14.83 -7.85
N SER A 80 -9.76 15.54 -6.92
CA SER A 80 -9.45 15.50 -5.49
C SER A 80 -10.72 15.63 -4.68
N VAL A 81 -10.66 15.24 -3.41
CA VAL A 81 -11.72 15.43 -2.43
C VAL A 81 -11.14 16.11 -1.19
N LYS A 82 -11.95 16.91 -0.53
CA LYS A 82 -11.64 17.36 0.83
C LYS A 82 -12.02 16.21 1.77
N PRO A 83 -11.08 15.66 2.55
CA PRO A 83 -11.43 14.66 3.54
C PRO A 83 -12.44 15.21 4.55
N GLU A 84 -13.42 14.40 4.93
CA GLU A 84 -14.45 14.79 5.89
C GLU A 84 -13.93 14.80 7.34
N GLN A 85 -12.82 14.11 7.56
CA GLN A 85 -12.10 14.07 8.83
C GLN A 85 -10.61 14.27 8.63
N ASN A 86 -9.90 14.67 9.67
CA ASN A 86 -8.44 14.73 9.63
C ASN A 86 -7.85 13.34 9.33
N VAL A 87 -6.94 13.29 8.38
CA VAL A 87 -6.27 12.05 7.97
C VAL A 87 -4.98 11.88 8.76
N SER A 88 -4.93 10.86 9.58
CA SER A 88 -3.75 10.51 10.37
C SER A 88 -2.75 9.65 9.56
N LEU A 89 -1.53 9.48 10.09
CA LEU A 89 -0.56 8.52 9.54
C LEU A 89 -1.14 7.08 9.55
N ALA A 90 -1.86 6.70 10.60
CA ALA A 90 -2.52 5.40 10.69
C ALA A 90 -3.56 5.18 9.59
N ASP A 91 -4.33 6.22 9.23
CA ASP A 91 -5.29 6.15 8.13
C ASP A 91 -4.59 5.95 6.78
N MET A 92 -3.49 6.67 6.54
CA MET A 92 -2.69 6.51 5.33
C MET A 92 -2.10 5.10 5.24
N ASN A 93 -1.59 4.58 6.35
CA ASN A 93 -1.06 3.23 6.42
C ASN A 93 -2.15 2.19 6.13
N ARG A 94 -3.33 2.35 6.71
CA ARG A 94 -4.50 1.48 6.46
C ARG A 94 -4.91 1.50 4.99
N LEU A 95 -5.02 2.67 4.38
CA LEU A 95 -5.35 2.80 2.94
C LEU A 95 -4.31 2.14 2.03
N LEU A 96 -3.02 2.27 2.35
CA LEU A 96 -1.96 1.63 1.56
C LEU A 96 -1.94 0.09 1.69
N ARG A 97 -2.53 -0.45 2.77
CA ARG A 97 -2.69 -1.90 3.00
C ARG A 97 -3.95 -2.49 2.41
N GLU A 98 -4.82 -1.69 1.83
CA GLU A 98 -6.15 -2.09 1.45
C GLU A 98 -6.17 -3.22 0.42
N THR A 99 -6.93 -4.26 0.71
CA THR A 99 -7.17 -5.43 -0.13
C THR A 99 -8.66 -5.66 -0.42
N TYR A 100 -9.51 -4.76 0.06
CA TYR A 100 -10.98 -4.80 -0.01
C TYR A 100 -11.62 -5.95 0.78
N GLU A 101 -10.86 -6.63 1.65
CA GLU A 101 -11.38 -7.71 2.49
C GLU A 101 -12.52 -7.19 3.38
N GLY A 102 -13.62 -7.95 3.45
CA GLY A 102 -14.83 -7.55 4.17
C GLY A 102 -15.75 -6.58 3.41
N THR A 103 -15.43 -6.19 2.19
CA THR A 103 -16.27 -5.36 1.32
C THR A 103 -16.96 -6.19 0.23
N GLU A 104 -17.78 -5.54 -0.59
CA GLU A 104 -18.39 -6.18 -1.77
C GLU A 104 -17.35 -6.67 -2.80
N TRP A 105 -16.16 -6.06 -2.83
CA TRP A 105 -15.03 -6.42 -3.72
C TRP A 105 -14.05 -7.44 -3.10
N ASP A 106 -14.39 -8.04 -1.96
CA ASP A 106 -13.55 -9.06 -1.32
C ASP A 106 -13.47 -10.32 -2.19
N MET A 107 -12.33 -10.53 -2.83
CA MET A 107 -12.06 -11.70 -3.67
C MET A 107 -12.03 -13.01 -2.88
N THR A 108 -11.92 -12.95 -1.57
CA THR A 108 -11.76 -14.12 -0.69
C THR A 108 -13.01 -14.48 0.10
N LYS A 109 -14.10 -13.70 -0.05
CA LYS A 109 -15.34 -13.84 0.76
C LYS A 109 -15.96 -15.23 0.66
N ASP A 110 -15.92 -15.85 -0.52
CA ASP A 110 -16.51 -17.16 -0.79
C ASP A 110 -15.50 -18.32 -0.80
N MET A 111 -14.28 -18.08 -0.33
CA MET A 111 -13.24 -19.11 -0.21
C MET A 111 -13.39 -19.85 1.11
N MET A 112 -14.52 -20.53 1.26
CA MET A 112 -14.88 -21.29 2.47
C MET A 112 -14.59 -22.77 2.30
N VAL A 113 -14.21 -23.42 3.37
CA VAL A 113 -14.03 -24.87 3.46
C VAL A 113 -14.84 -25.44 4.60
N THR A 114 -15.36 -26.65 4.38
CA THR A 114 -16.09 -27.41 5.42
C THR A 114 -15.17 -28.47 5.98
N LYS A 115 -15.10 -28.58 7.30
CA LYS A 115 -14.37 -29.63 8.03
C LYS A 115 -15.28 -30.26 9.04
N LYS A 116 -15.30 -31.62 9.07
CA LYS A 116 -15.91 -32.36 10.15
C LYS A 116 -15.03 -32.28 11.39
N ILE A 117 -15.60 -31.89 12.50
CA ILE A 117 -14.96 -31.90 13.80
C ILE A 117 -15.76 -32.79 14.73
N LYS A 118 -15.04 -33.49 15.63
CA LYS A 118 -15.66 -34.25 16.71
C LYS A 118 -15.63 -33.43 17.98
N ASP A 119 -16.78 -33.25 18.59
CA ASP A 119 -16.90 -32.65 19.90
C ASP A 119 -16.43 -33.64 20.99
N LYS A 120 -16.28 -33.16 22.22
CA LYS A 120 -15.76 -33.96 23.34
C LYS A 120 -16.64 -35.19 23.68
N ASP A 121 -17.92 -35.15 23.32
CA ASP A 121 -18.90 -36.22 23.46
C ASP A 121 -18.90 -37.23 22.28
N GLY A 122 -18.02 -37.03 21.29
CA GLY A 122 -17.92 -37.88 20.10
C GLY A 122 -18.85 -37.49 18.96
N THR A 123 -19.72 -36.49 19.12
CA THR A 123 -20.63 -36.01 18.08
C THR A 123 -19.86 -35.35 16.96
N GLU A 124 -20.13 -35.74 15.71
CA GLU A 124 -19.56 -35.09 14.52
C GLU A 124 -20.44 -33.94 14.07
N ARG A 125 -19.81 -32.78 13.81
CA ARG A 125 -20.47 -31.63 13.21
C ARG A 125 -19.63 -31.02 12.10
N ASP A 126 -20.30 -30.48 11.11
CA ASP A 126 -19.63 -29.67 10.05
C ASP A 126 -19.34 -28.27 10.57
N THR A 127 -18.11 -27.86 10.38
CA THR A 127 -17.67 -26.47 10.65
C THR A 127 -17.22 -25.83 9.35
N ILE A 128 -17.81 -24.68 9.03
CA ILE A 128 -17.47 -23.89 7.85
C ILE A 128 -16.55 -22.74 8.31
N TYR A 129 -15.41 -22.58 7.64
CA TYR A 129 -14.47 -21.51 7.93
C TYR A 129 -13.76 -21.03 6.67
N LYS A 130 -13.22 -19.80 6.70
CA LYS A 130 -12.44 -19.25 5.58
C LYS A 130 -11.18 -20.09 5.38
N SER A 131 -10.94 -20.53 4.15
CA SER A 131 -9.77 -21.34 3.81
C SER A 131 -8.47 -20.63 4.22
N PRO A 132 -7.53 -21.31 4.87
CA PRO A 132 -6.20 -20.71 5.12
C PRO A 132 -5.44 -20.35 3.83
N LEU A 133 -5.83 -20.92 2.69
CA LEU A 133 -5.25 -20.62 1.38
C LEU A 133 -5.86 -19.37 0.74
N ALA A 134 -6.97 -18.85 1.29
CA ALA A 134 -7.60 -17.63 0.78
C ALA A 134 -6.65 -16.44 0.92
N GLN A 135 -6.35 -15.79 -0.21
CA GLN A 135 -5.50 -14.60 -0.27
C GLN A 135 -5.93 -13.66 -1.40
N ASN A 136 -5.66 -12.38 -1.24
CA ASN A 136 -6.05 -11.34 -2.19
C ASN A 136 -5.05 -11.14 -3.36
N TRP A 137 -3.95 -11.88 -3.39
CA TRP A 137 -2.85 -11.69 -4.35
C TRP A 137 -2.60 -12.91 -5.23
N MET A 138 -3.63 -13.68 -5.50
CA MET A 138 -3.55 -14.86 -6.36
C MET A 138 -3.08 -14.50 -7.78
N THR A 139 -2.32 -15.39 -8.39
CA THR A 139 -1.93 -15.27 -9.81
C THR A 139 -3.14 -15.37 -10.73
N ASN A 140 -2.99 -14.95 -12.00
CA ASN A 140 -4.04 -15.13 -13.01
C ASN A 140 -4.41 -16.61 -13.15
N ASP A 141 -3.41 -17.48 -13.26
CA ASP A 141 -3.62 -18.93 -13.42
C ASP A 141 -4.42 -19.52 -12.26
N MET A 142 -4.15 -19.06 -11.03
CA MET A 142 -4.93 -19.50 -9.86
C MET A 142 -6.37 -19.00 -9.93
N PHE A 143 -6.62 -17.75 -10.35
CA PHE A 143 -7.98 -17.26 -10.58
C PHE A 143 -8.71 -18.06 -11.64
N GLU A 144 -8.08 -18.35 -12.76
CA GLU A 144 -8.63 -19.15 -13.86
C GLU A 144 -8.95 -20.56 -13.38
N PHE A 145 -8.00 -21.19 -12.66
CA PHE A 145 -8.22 -22.54 -12.09
C PHE A 145 -9.40 -22.56 -11.12
N LEU A 146 -9.49 -21.64 -10.18
CA LEU A 146 -10.59 -21.57 -9.23
C LEU A 146 -11.92 -21.28 -9.93
N ASN A 147 -11.95 -20.38 -10.89
CA ASN A 147 -13.16 -20.02 -11.61
C ASN A 147 -13.65 -21.13 -12.54
N ALA A 148 -12.78 -21.98 -13.06
CA ALA A 148 -13.16 -23.16 -13.81
C ALA A 148 -13.99 -24.17 -12.97
N GLN A 149 -13.80 -24.17 -11.66
CA GLN A 149 -14.49 -25.10 -10.72
C GLN A 149 -15.76 -24.48 -10.11
N ARG A 150 -16.05 -23.19 -10.32
CA ARG A 150 -17.11 -22.45 -9.59
C ARG A 150 -18.39 -22.21 -10.38
N GLY A 151 -18.47 -22.65 -11.63
CA GLY A 151 -19.64 -22.43 -12.48
C GLY A 151 -19.98 -20.94 -12.63
N GLU A 152 -21.19 -20.54 -12.27
CA GLU A 152 -21.66 -19.14 -12.37
C GLU A 152 -21.12 -18.23 -11.27
N LYS A 153 -20.70 -18.78 -10.12
CA LYS A 153 -20.19 -18.00 -8.97
C LYS A 153 -18.71 -17.69 -9.10
N LYS A 154 -18.33 -17.05 -10.20
CA LYS A 154 -16.94 -16.68 -10.46
C LYS A 154 -16.46 -15.58 -9.49
N ILE A 155 -15.18 -15.67 -9.15
CA ILE A 155 -14.47 -14.61 -8.40
C ILE A 155 -14.10 -13.53 -9.42
N GLU A 156 -14.57 -12.33 -9.20
CA GLU A 156 -14.16 -11.18 -9.98
C GLU A 156 -12.81 -10.67 -9.46
N LYS A 157 -11.79 -10.68 -10.33
CA LYS A 157 -10.46 -10.24 -9.96
C LYS A 157 -10.41 -8.74 -9.79
N GLN A 158 -10.04 -8.28 -8.60
CA GLN A 158 -9.80 -6.89 -8.29
C GLN A 158 -8.29 -6.61 -8.15
N ARG A 159 -7.83 -5.47 -8.64
CA ARG A 159 -6.48 -5.00 -8.34
C ARG A 159 -6.50 -4.22 -7.04
N THR A 160 -5.92 -4.81 -6.00
CA THR A 160 -5.82 -4.20 -4.66
C THR A 160 -4.89 -2.98 -4.64
N ILE A 161 -4.99 -2.14 -3.61
CA ILE A 161 -4.04 -1.06 -3.34
C ILE A 161 -2.73 -1.67 -2.88
N SER A 162 -2.81 -2.57 -1.90
CA SER A 162 -1.69 -3.40 -1.46
C SER A 162 -1.41 -4.49 -2.50
N VAL A 163 -0.26 -4.45 -3.16
CA VAL A 163 0.09 -5.41 -4.21
C VAL A 163 1.46 -6.04 -3.99
N VAL A 164 1.55 -7.33 -4.29
CA VAL A 164 2.74 -8.13 -4.04
C VAL A 164 3.97 -7.76 -4.87
N TRP A 165 3.80 -7.14 -6.02
CA TRP A 165 4.91 -6.67 -6.86
C TRP A 165 5.34 -5.23 -6.56
N CYS A 166 4.81 -4.62 -5.51
CA CYS A 166 5.29 -3.34 -5.02
C CYS A 166 6.77 -3.46 -4.66
N ALA A 167 7.58 -2.50 -5.05
CA ALA A 167 8.97 -2.45 -4.63
C ALA A 167 9.07 -1.76 -3.26
N TYR A 168 8.39 -0.64 -3.13
CA TYR A 168 8.33 0.16 -1.91
C TYR A 168 7.06 1.01 -1.88
N SER A 169 6.70 1.45 -0.70
CA SER A 169 5.69 2.48 -0.49
C SER A 169 6.14 3.44 0.61
N PHE A 170 5.64 4.67 0.59
CA PHE A 170 6.00 5.63 1.62
C PHE A 170 4.87 6.62 1.90
N VAL A 171 4.91 7.21 3.09
CA VAL A 171 4.13 8.37 3.49
C VAL A 171 5.11 9.44 3.96
N ILE A 172 4.99 10.66 3.42
CA ILE A 172 5.80 11.80 3.87
C ILE A 172 4.96 12.61 4.83
N GLN A 173 5.53 12.89 5.99
CA GLN A 173 4.95 13.75 7.01
C GLN A 173 5.85 14.96 7.21
N CYS A 174 5.29 16.16 6.99
CA CYS A 174 5.98 17.44 7.20
C CYS A 174 5.31 18.16 8.37
N ARG A 175 6.11 18.61 9.33
CA ARG A 175 5.66 19.27 10.56
C ARG A 175 6.51 20.52 10.80
N ASP A 176 5.99 21.66 10.36
CA ASP A 176 6.66 22.97 10.36
C ASP A 176 6.87 23.58 11.76
N TRP A 177 6.22 23.01 12.78
CA TRP A 177 6.39 23.40 14.18
C TRP A 177 7.59 22.72 14.87
N LEU A 178 8.31 21.86 14.17
CA LEU A 178 9.51 21.16 14.65
C LEU A 178 10.74 21.61 13.84
N PRO A 179 11.96 21.44 14.37
CA PRO A 179 13.17 21.62 13.58
C PRO A 179 13.14 20.73 12.33
N ASP A 180 13.66 21.23 11.20
CA ASP A 180 13.64 20.56 9.89
C ASP A 180 14.22 19.14 9.96
N GLU A 181 15.24 18.93 10.78
CA GLU A 181 15.92 17.64 10.94
C GLU A 181 14.99 16.52 11.40
N VAL A 182 13.99 16.83 12.23
CA VAL A 182 13.03 15.88 12.80
C VAL A 182 11.60 16.13 12.32
N GLY A 183 11.32 17.33 11.84
CA GLY A 183 10.00 17.73 11.32
C GLY A 183 9.57 16.99 10.06
N GLY A 184 10.53 16.69 9.18
CA GLY A 184 10.32 15.88 8.00
C GLY A 184 10.61 14.40 8.26
N VAL A 185 9.61 13.53 8.02
CA VAL A 185 9.76 12.08 8.15
C VAL A 185 9.19 11.40 6.92
N CYS A 186 9.99 10.55 6.30
CA CYS A 186 9.54 9.60 5.30
C CYS A 186 9.32 8.24 5.97
N TRP A 187 8.06 7.84 6.09
CA TRP A 187 7.64 6.53 6.57
C TRP A 187 7.76 5.52 5.44
N TRP A 188 8.91 4.88 5.35
CA TRP A 188 9.26 4.00 4.26
C TRP A 188 8.90 2.54 4.54
N SER A 189 8.43 1.82 3.53
CA SER A 189 8.17 0.38 3.59
C SER A 189 8.66 -0.30 2.32
N GLU A 190 9.39 -1.38 2.46
CA GLU A 190 9.81 -2.24 1.37
C GLU A 190 8.73 -3.26 1.03
N ASP A 191 8.72 -3.76 -0.21
CA ASP A 191 7.80 -4.80 -0.72
C ASP A 191 6.31 -4.43 -0.60
N ASN A 192 5.44 -5.39 -0.39
CA ASN A 192 4.00 -5.24 -0.25
C ASN A 192 3.65 -4.43 1.02
N PRO A 193 2.98 -3.28 0.90
CA PRO A 193 2.66 -2.44 2.05
C PRO A 193 1.72 -3.10 3.07
N GLY A 194 0.97 -4.13 2.66
CA GLY A 194 0.13 -4.93 3.56
C GLY A 194 0.88 -5.93 4.43
N GLU A 195 2.12 -6.23 4.05
CA GLU A 195 2.92 -7.29 4.67
C GLU A 195 4.25 -6.78 5.25
N SER A 196 4.53 -5.47 5.19
CA SER A 196 5.78 -4.89 5.65
C SER A 196 5.53 -3.65 6.51
N PRO A 197 6.33 -3.44 7.57
CA PRO A 197 6.19 -2.29 8.46
C PRO A 197 6.73 -1.02 7.78
N ARG A 198 6.35 0.13 8.31
CA ARG A 198 6.99 1.39 7.94
C ARG A 198 8.09 1.73 8.91
N VAL A 199 9.24 2.09 8.35
CA VAL A 199 10.40 2.56 9.11
C VAL A 199 10.52 4.07 8.98
N PRO A 200 10.82 4.81 10.05
CA PRO A 200 10.97 6.26 10.00
C PRO A 200 12.36 6.64 9.45
N LEU A 201 12.37 7.38 8.34
CA LEU A 201 13.55 8.01 7.76
C LEU A 201 13.39 9.52 7.93
N PHE A 202 14.22 10.12 8.77
CA PHE A 202 14.14 11.54 9.09
C PHE A 202 14.91 12.40 8.08
N ALA A 203 14.43 13.62 7.85
CA ALA A 203 15.10 14.58 6.96
C ALA A 203 16.53 14.91 7.41
N GLY A 204 16.79 14.87 8.73
CA GLY A 204 18.11 15.12 9.32
C GLY A 204 19.07 13.94 9.36
N MET A 205 18.66 12.72 8.93
CA MET A 205 19.62 11.61 8.87
C MET A 205 20.65 11.83 7.76
N THR A 206 21.85 11.28 7.97
CA THR A 206 22.97 11.45 7.04
C THR A 206 23.30 10.20 6.25
N ASP A 207 22.74 9.04 6.62
CA ASP A 207 23.00 7.77 5.95
C ASP A 207 21.84 6.78 6.17
N VAL A 208 21.81 5.71 5.36
CA VAL A 208 20.93 4.54 5.50
C VAL A 208 21.74 3.25 5.49
N PRO A 209 21.23 2.13 6.08
CA PRO A 209 21.94 0.84 6.03
C PRO A 209 22.29 0.42 4.61
N GLU A 210 23.41 -0.29 4.41
CA GLU A 210 23.87 -0.72 3.09
C GLU A 210 22.81 -1.52 2.34
N SER A 211 22.01 -2.35 3.04
CA SER A 211 20.94 -3.11 2.42
C SER A 211 19.83 -2.25 1.81
N PHE A 212 19.66 -0.99 2.27
CA PHE A 212 18.72 0.00 1.70
C PHE A 212 19.32 0.75 0.50
N LYS A 213 20.64 0.70 0.30
CA LYS A 213 21.32 1.28 -0.86
C LYS A 213 21.33 0.34 -2.06
N VAL A 214 20.97 -0.93 -1.87
CA VAL A 214 21.01 -1.97 -2.92
C VAL A 214 19.63 -2.13 -3.56
N CYS A 215 19.53 -1.86 -4.87
CA CYS A 215 18.31 -2.11 -5.61
C CYS A 215 18.13 -3.62 -5.88
N GLY A 216 17.13 -4.22 -5.22
CA GLY A 216 16.74 -5.62 -5.38
C GLY A 216 15.60 -5.88 -6.37
N HIS A 217 15.01 -4.83 -6.98
CA HIS A 217 13.78 -4.97 -7.75
C HIS A 217 13.93 -5.78 -9.05
N LYS A 218 15.04 -5.61 -9.77
CA LYS A 218 15.26 -6.26 -11.09
C LYS A 218 15.70 -7.71 -11.01
N ARG A 219 16.28 -8.14 -9.90
CA ARG A 219 16.79 -9.50 -9.70
C ARG A 219 16.90 -9.80 -8.21
N TYR A 220 16.99 -11.09 -7.87
CA TYR A 220 17.30 -11.53 -6.53
C TYR A 220 18.67 -11.00 -6.07
N ARG A 221 18.68 -10.33 -4.91
CA ARG A 221 19.85 -9.78 -4.24
C ARG A 221 19.69 -10.04 -2.75
N PRO A 222 20.39 -11.04 -2.18
CA PRO A 222 20.26 -11.39 -0.77
C PRO A 222 20.74 -10.26 0.18
N ASP A 223 21.56 -9.35 -0.32
CA ASP A 223 22.08 -8.17 0.36
C ASP A 223 21.15 -6.94 0.28
N ALA A 224 20.02 -7.01 -0.42
CA ALA A 224 19.02 -5.93 -0.48
C ALA A 224 17.91 -6.15 0.55
N ALA A 225 17.58 -5.13 1.33
CA ALA A 225 16.51 -5.15 2.33
C ALA A 225 15.17 -5.63 1.74
N LEU A 226 14.84 -5.20 0.52
CA LEU A 226 13.66 -5.65 -0.22
C LEU A 226 13.50 -7.18 -0.18
N TRP A 227 14.60 -7.95 -0.33
CA TRP A 227 14.51 -9.40 -0.40
C TRP A 227 14.37 -10.07 0.95
N THR A 228 14.80 -9.45 2.04
CA THR A 228 14.48 -9.92 3.39
C THR A 228 12.97 -9.89 3.63
N TYR A 229 12.32 -8.77 3.33
CA TYR A 229 10.85 -8.67 3.44
C TYR A 229 10.14 -9.59 2.44
N ARG A 230 10.54 -9.55 1.18
CA ARG A 230 9.86 -10.27 0.09
C ARG A 230 9.88 -11.78 0.27
N ARG A 231 10.99 -12.38 0.68
CA ARG A 231 11.07 -13.83 0.93
C ARG A 231 10.07 -14.25 1.99
N THR A 232 10.08 -13.58 3.13
CA THR A 232 9.17 -13.84 4.24
C THR A 232 7.71 -13.66 3.83
N ASN A 233 7.38 -12.55 3.17
CA ASN A 233 6.04 -12.23 2.73
C ASN A 233 5.52 -13.28 1.71
N ARG A 234 6.34 -13.67 0.72
CA ARG A 234 5.95 -14.71 -0.27
C ARG A 234 5.74 -16.06 0.39
N LEU A 235 6.57 -16.40 1.37
CA LEU A 235 6.41 -17.63 2.12
C LEU A 235 5.14 -17.62 2.97
N ALA A 236 4.79 -16.50 3.58
CA ALA A 236 3.53 -16.33 4.31
C ALA A 236 2.30 -16.52 3.41
N GLN A 237 2.37 -16.10 2.14
CA GLN A 237 1.29 -16.25 1.17
C GLN A 237 1.04 -17.70 0.72
N VAL A 238 1.96 -18.63 0.97
CA VAL A 238 1.72 -20.08 0.73
C VAL A 238 0.45 -20.54 1.44
N SER A 239 0.19 -20.00 2.63
CA SER A 239 -1.05 -20.17 3.36
C SER A 239 -1.34 -18.92 4.18
N TRP A 240 -1.92 -17.90 3.51
CA TRP A 240 -2.08 -16.57 4.07
C TRP A 240 -2.84 -16.54 5.40
N GLY A 241 -3.92 -17.33 5.53
CA GLY A 241 -4.65 -17.43 6.79
C GLY A 241 -3.83 -17.90 8.00
N HIS A 242 -2.68 -18.55 7.74
CA HIS A 242 -1.70 -18.87 8.78
C HIS A 242 -0.58 -17.84 8.84
N GLY A 243 -0.04 -17.41 7.69
CA GLY A 243 1.07 -16.47 7.60
C GLY A 243 0.72 -15.10 8.19
N ARG A 244 -0.49 -14.61 7.92
CA ARG A 244 -0.97 -13.30 8.43
C ARG A 244 -0.94 -13.20 9.96
N LYS A 245 -1.07 -14.33 10.67
CA LYS A 245 -1.00 -14.37 12.14
C LYS A 245 0.39 -14.05 12.69
N LEU A 246 1.42 -14.12 11.86
CA LEU A 246 2.77 -13.68 12.19
C LEU A 246 3.02 -12.26 11.66
N ILE A 247 2.70 -12.03 10.39
CA ILE A 247 3.00 -10.77 9.68
C ILE A 247 2.22 -9.59 10.26
N GLU A 248 0.88 -9.68 10.35
CA GLU A 248 0.05 -8.54 10.75
C GLU A 248 0.37 -8.02 12.16
N PRO A 249 0.51 -8.86 13.21
CA PRO A 249 0.90 -8.38 14.53
C PRO A 249 2.29 -7.75 14.55
N ALA A 250 3.26 -8.29 13.79
CA ALA A 250 4.61 -7.73 13.71
C ALA A 250 4.58 -6.35 13.05
N VAL A 251 3.87 -6.18 11.94
CA VAL A 251 3.68 -4.88 11.27
C VAL A 251 3.11 -3.84 12.24
N LEU A 252 2.00 -4.19 12.90
CA LEU A 252 1.34 -3.28 13.84
C LEU A 252 2.21 -2.96 15.07
N SER A 253 2.96 -3.92 15.58
CA SER A 253 3.87 -3.73 16.72
C SER A 253 4.98 -2.73 16.38
N PHE A 254 5.60 -2.81 15.22
CA PHE A 254 6.62 -1.85 14.81
C PHE A 254 6.04 -0.45 14.58
N GLU A 255 4.86 -0.34 14.00
CA GLU A 255 4.22 0.97 13.80
C GLU A 255 3.80 1.60 15.13
N GLN A 256 3.30 0.80 16.06
CA GLN A 256 2.99 1.28 17.42
C GLN A 256 4.26 1.72 18.15
N LYS A 257 5.33 0.93 18.08
CA LYS A 257 6.64 1.30 18.65
C LYS A 257 7.11 2.65 18.09
N ALA A 258 7.06 2.84 16.78
CA ALA A 258 7.46 4.11 16.18
C ALA A 258 6.59 5.29 16.68
N ALA A 259 5.28 5.08 16.80
CA ALA A 259 4.35 6.10 17.31
C ALA A 259 4.65 6.47 18.77
N ASP A 260 4.91 5.47 19.60
CA ASP A 260 5.21 5.67 21.03
C ASP A 260 6.57 6.36 21.27
N GLU A 261 7.57 6.07 20.42
CA GLU A 261 8.92 6.62 20.54
C GLU A 261 9.05 8.02 19.91
N MET A 262 8.20 8.37 18.96
CA MET A 262 8.30 9.63 18.20
C MET A 262 8.36 10.89 19.08
N PRO A 263 7.50 11.08 20.12
CA PRO A 263 7.56 12.26 20.97
C PRO A 263 8.90 12.41 21.72
N LEU A 264 9.52 11.29 22.10
CA LEU A 264 10.82 11.29 22.78
C LEU A 264 11.94 11.73 21.83
N ILE A 265 11.90 11.25 20.59
CA ILE A 265 12.86 11.60 19.54
C ILE A 265 12.74 13.08 19.20
N GLU A 266 11.51 13.56 18.98
CA GLU A 266 11.22 14.96 18.68
C GLU A 266 11.74 15.90 19.76
N ASN A 267 11.46 15.59 21.02
CA ASN A 267 11.94 16.38 22.15
C ASN A 267 13.48 16.38 22.23
N LYS A 268 14.10 15.20 22.13
CA LYS A 268 15.57 15.05 22.20
C LYS A 268 16.26 15.87 21.10
N VAL A 269 15.79 15.73 19.86
CA VAL A 269 16.38 16.44 18.71
C VAL A 269 16.14 17.94 18.81
N SER A 270 14.94 18.37 19.20
CA SER A 270 14.63 19.79 19.38
C SER A 270 15.50 20.46 20.45
N VAL A 271 15.88 19.73 21.51
CA VAL A 271 16.83 20.22 22.51
C VAL A 271 18.21 20.38 21.90
N LEU A 272 18.74 19.36 21.21
CA LEU A 272 20.05 19.38 20.59
C LEU A 272 20.18 20.52 19.56
N ILE A 273 19.17 20.74 18.74
CA ILE A 273 19.16 21.83 17.73
C ILE A 273 19.18 23.19 18.42
N ARG A 274 18.38 23.40 19.49
CA ARG A 274 18.39 24.65 20.26
C ARG A 274 19.73 24.94 20.93
N GLU A 275 20.46 23.89 21.30
CA GLU A 275 21.82 23.99 21.87
C GLU A 275 22.93 24.18 20.80
N GLY A 276 22.55 24.24 19.49
CA GLY A 276 23.51 24.36 18.39
C GLY A 276 24.25 23.05 18.06
N LYS A 277 23.80 21.91 18.61
CA LYS A 277 24.42 20.58 18.46
C LYS A 277 23.84 19.82 17.27
N LYS A 278 23.87 20.42 16.08
CA LYS A 278 23.26 19.86 14.88
C LYS A 278 23.84 18.49 14.52
N ASP A 279 25.13 18.31 14.57
CA ASP A 279 25.78 17.04 14.23
C ASP A 279 25.39 15.90 15.18
N GLU A 280 25.25 16.22 16.49
CA GLU A 280 24.74 15.24 17.45
C GLU A 280 23.29 14.85 17.19
N ALA A 281 22.45 15.80 16.79
CA ALA A 281 21.07 15.56 16.43
C ALA A 281 20.96 14.64 15.19
N GLN A 282 21.74 14.91 14.15
CA GLN A 282 21.80 14.09 12.94
C GLN A 282 22.33 12.68 13.22
N ALA A 283 23.39 12.56 14.01
CA ALA A 283 23.93 11.27 14.43
C ALA A 283 22.89 10.45 15.24
N TYR A 284 22.13 11.11 16.11
CA TYR A 284 21.07 10.48 16.89
C TYR A 284 19.96 9.95 15.98
N LEU A 285 19.44 10.75 15.05
CA LEU A 285 18.40 10.36 14.10
C LEU A 285 18.87 9.21 13.20
N THR A 286 20.09 9.30 12.68
CA THR A 286 20.68 8.27 11.83
C THR A 286 20.76 6.94 12.59
N ARG A 287 21.29 6.95 13.80
CA ARG A 287 21.39 5.74 14.64
C ARG A 287 20.02 5.15 14.96
N TYR A 288 19.06 5.99 15.37
CA TYR A 288 17.71 5.52 15.67
C TYR A 288 17.08 4.80 14.46
N SER A 289 17.14 5.41 13.27
CA SER A 289 16.60 4.80 12.05
C SER A 289 17.32 3.50 11.68
N PHE A 290 18.65 3.44 11.86
CA PHE A 290 19.42 2.21 11.67
C PHE A 290 18.96 1.09 12.61
N ASP A 291 18.87 1.38 13.91
CA ASP A 291 18.46 0.40 14.93
C ASP A 291 17.03 -0.09 14.67
N PHE A 292 16.14 0.82 14.26
CA PHE A 292 14.77 0.48 13.89
C PHE A 292 14.73 -0.43 12.66
N ILE A 293 15.44 -0.08 11.59
CA ILE A 293 15.53 -0.87 10.35
C ILE A 293 16.09 -2.27 10.65
N TYR A 294 17.20 -2.37 11.37
CA TYR A 294 17.80 -3.67 11.71
C TYR A 294 16.88 -4.52 12.59
N SER A 295 16.11 -3.90 13.46
CA SER A 295 15.10 -4.62 14.28
C SER A 295 14.01 -5.22 13.38
N THR A 296 13.53 -4.48 12.39
CA THR A 296 12.52 -5.01 11.44
C THR A 296 13.09 -6.11 10.55
N LEU A 297 14.29 -5.93 10.00
CA LEU A 297 14.94 -6.94 9.16
C LEU A 297 15.12 -8.26 9.92
N ARG A 298 15.65 -8.19 11.15
CA ARG A 298 15.81 -9.38 12.01
C ARG A 298 14.49 -10.09 12.29
N CYS A 299 13.45 -9.33 12.59
CA CYS A 299 12.12 -9.91 12.85
C CYS A 299 11.59 -10.66 11.60
N TRP A 300 11.80 -10.10 10.39
CA TRP A 300 11.38 -10.77 9.16
C TRP A 300 12.20 -12.02 8.86
N GLU A 301 13.51 -12.03 9.12
CA GLU A 301 14.35 -13.22 9.01
C GLU A 301 13.94 -14.32 10.00
N GLU A 302 13.62 -13.96 11.24
CA GLU A 302 13.11 -14.91 12.23
C GLU A 302 11.74 -15.49 11.82
N MET A 303 10.84 -14.67 11.30
CA MET A 303 9.55 -15.13 10.78
C MET A 303 9.71 -16.03 9.54
N GLU A 304 10.67 -15.73 8.66
CA GLU A 304 11.01 -16.61 7.53
C GLU A 304 11.34 -18.02 8.02
N GLY A 305 12.21 -18.12 9.03
CA GLY A 305 12.55 -19.41 9.65
C GLY A 305 11.34 -20.14 10.23
N GLN A 306 10.44 -19.43 10.92
CA GLN A 306 9.21 -20.01 11.46
C GLN A 306 8.27 -20.52 10.35
N LEU A 307 8.15 -19.76 9.25
CA LEU A 307 7.31 -20.15 8.12
C LEU A 307 7.89 -21.36 7.37
N TRP A 308 9.22 -21.43 7.19
CA TRP A 308 9.89 -22.61 6.64
C TRP A 308 9.65 -23.84 7.52
N HIS A 309 9.79 -23.71 8.82
CA HIS A 309 9.47 -24.83 9.74
C HIS A 309 8.01 -25.28 9.62
N LYS A 310 7.08 -24.36 9.37
CA LYS A 310 5.65 -24.64 9.25
C LYS A 310 5.25 -25.25 7.91
N PHE A 311 5.78 -24.73 6.80
CA PHE A 311 5.33 -25.07 5.44
C PHE A 311 6.32 -25.94 4.66
N GLY A 312 7.56 -26.07 5.12
CA GLY A 312 8.61 -26.84 4.46
C GLY A 312 8.65 -28.34 4.85
N ARG A 313 7.57 -28.85 5.48
CA ARG A 313 7.46 -30.26 5.89
C ARG A 313 6.87 -31.12 4.80
#